data_dd223c991a2515b63bf761a3babd2154
#
_entry.id   dd223c991a2515b63bf761a3babd2154
#
_cell.length_a   1.000
_cell.length_b   1.000
_cell.length_c   1.000
_cell.angle_alpha   90.00
_cell.angle_beta   90.00
_cell.angle_gamma   90.00
#
_symmetry.space_group_name_H-M   'P 1'
#
loop_
_entity.id
_entity.type
_entity.pdbx_description
1 polymer ?
#
loop_
_entity_poly.entity_id
_entity_poly.type
_entity_poly.pdbx_seq_one_letter_code
_entity_poly.pdbx_strand_id
1 'polypeptide(L)'
;MASMEIYKDIEGYEGKYQITSWGRVYSVDKEKFLRQEETEKGYLRVDLFDESGKRKHHKVHRLVAVAFIPNPENKPQVNHKDGNKKNNSITNLEWVTDEENKEHFDTLTEYANLLYDTYCKGMKALGFEVDI
;
A
#
# COMPACT_ATOMS: atom_id res chain seq x y z
N MET A 1 -3.11 20.68 -5.20
CA MET A 1 -4.53 20.52 -4.88
C MET A 1 -4.74 19.17 -4.20
N ALA A 2 -5.42 19.16 -3.08
CA ALA A 2 -5.70 17.90 -2.39
C ALA A 2 -6.65 17.07 -3.24
N SER A 3 -6.31 15.83 -3.48
CA SER A 3 -7.19 14.92 -4.17
C SER A 3 -8.33 14.51 -3.25
N MET A 4 -9.50 14.37 -3.81
CA MET A 4 -10.67 13.92 -3.08
C MET A 4 -10.53 12.43 -2.76
N GLU A 5 -10.89 12.04 -1.56
CA GLU A 5 -10.93 10.64 -1.19
C GLU A 5 -12.13 9.96 -1.86
N ILE A 6 -11.89 8.90 -2.60
CA ILE A 6 -12.90 8.16 -3.34
C ILE A 6 -13.13 6.81 -2.65
N TYR A 7 -14.39 6.42 -2.50
CA TYR A 7 -14.78 5.17 -1.85
C TYR A 7 -15.29 4.19 -2.90
N LYS A 8 -14.87 2.94 -2.82
CA LYS A 8 -15.38 1.86 -3.66
C LYS A 8 -15.67 0.63 -2.81
N ASP A 9 -16.69 -0.11 -3.18
CA ASP A 9 -16.98 -1.38 -2.52
C ASP A 9 -15.81 -2.35 -2.72
N ILE A 10 -15.50 -3.10 -1.67
CA ILE A 10 -14.48 -4.15 -1.75
C ILE A 10 -15.10 -5.35 -2.43
N GLU A 11 -14.44 -5.85 -3.48
CA GLU A 11 -14.87 -7.04 -4.21
C GLU A 11 -15.07 -8.22 -3.26
N GLY A 12 -16.23 -8.85 -3.34
CA GLY A 12 -16.62 -9.94 -2.43
C GLY A 12 -17.29 -9.47 -1.15
N TYR A 13 -17.30 -8.16 -0.88
CA TYR A 13 -17.89 -7.58 0.33
C TYR A 13 -18.76 -6.37 0.01
N GLU A 14 -19.34 -6.38 -1.18
CA GLU A 14 -20.20 -5.28 -1.64
C GLU A 14 -21.31 -4.98 -0.63
N GLY A 15 -21.46 -3.70 -0.33
CA GLY A 15 -22.44 -3.25 0.65
C GLY A 15 -22.02 -3.39 2.11
N LYS A 16 -20.89 -4.03 2.39
CA LYS A 16 -20.40 -4.25 3.76
C LYS A 16 -19.17 -3.42 4.08
N TYR A 17 -18.19 -3.40 3.16
CA TYR A 17 -16.94 -2.68 3.36
C TYR A 17 -16.56 -1.92 2.10
N GLN A 18 -15.96 -0.77 2.30
CA GLN A 18 -15.44 0.05 1.21
C GLN A 18 -13.97 0.35 1.42
N ILE A 19 -13.22 0.38 0.33
CA ILE A 19 -11.81 0.79 0.34
C ILE A 19 -11.72 2.19 -0.26
N THR A 20 -10.87 3.05 0.33
CA THR A 20 -10.72 4.40 -0.18
C THR A 20 -9.43 4.59 -0.94
N SER A 21 -9.41 5.63 -1.79
CA SER A 21 -8.22 5.99 -2.57
C SER A 21 -7.05 6.42 -1.70
N TRP A 22 -7.26 6.68 -0.43
CA TRP A 22 -6.21 7.02 0.53
C TRP A 22 -5.72 5.82 1.32
N GLY A 23 -6.30 4.63 1.09
CA GLY A 23 -5.89 3.42 1.79
C GLY A 23 -6.60 3.21 3.13
N ARG A 24 -7.80 3.74 3.28
CA ARG A 24 -8.62 3.49 4.46
C ARG A 24 -9.73 2.48 4.15
N VAL A 25 -10.14 1.72 5.13
CA VAL A 25 -11.22 0.74 4.99
C VAL A 25 -12.39 1.16 5.86
N TYR A 26 -13.54 1.34 5.24
CA TYR A 26 -14.76 1.78 5.92
C TYR A 26 -15.73 0.62 6.08
N SER A 27 -16.27 0.44 7.29
CA SER A 27 -17.34 -0.54 7.55
C SER A 27 -18.69 0.16 7.45
N VAL A 28 -19.48 -0.26 6.48
CA VAL A 28 -20.84 0.31 6.28
C VAL A 28 -21.74 -0.03 7.47
N ASP A 29 -21.70 -1.28 7.93
CA ASP A 29 -22.53 -1.73 9.06
C ASP A 29 -22.21 -1.00 10.36
N LYS A 30 -20.94 -0.76 10.63
CA LYS A 30 -20.49 -0.11 11.88
C LYS A 30 -20.38 1.40 11.74
N GLU A 31 -20.53 1.91 10.52
CA GLU A 31 -20.40 3.34 10.21
C GLU A 31 -19.10 3.95 10.74
N LYS A 32 -17.99 3.23 10.55
CA LYS A 32 -16.67 3.70 10.98
C LYS A 32 -15.55 3.09 10.14
N PHE A 33 -14.39 3.75 10.19
CA PHE A 33 -13.19 3.20 9.59
C PHE A 33 -12.62 2.10 10.46
N LEU A 34 -12.14 1.03 9.82
CA LEU A 34 -11.53 -0.07 10.54
C LEU A 34 -10.11 0.27 10.95
N ARG A 35 -9.72 -0.23 12.12
CA ARG A 35 -8.35 -0.15 12.58
C ARG A 35 -7.50 -1.08 11.73
N GLN A 36 -6.35 -0.59 11.30
CA GLN A 36 -5.39 -1.37 10.53
C GLN A 36 -4.28 -1.87 11.45
N GLU A 37 -3.88 -3.12 11.24
CA GLU A 37 -2.81 -3.75 12.00
C GLU A 37 -1.57 -3.87 11.12
N GLU A 38 -0.40 -3.71 11.73
CA GLU A 38 0.86 -3.90 11.04
C GLU A 38 1.28 -5.37 11.10
N THR A 39 1.62 -5.95 9.95
CA THR A 39 2.14 -7.32 9.90
C THR A 39 3.62 -7.35 10.29
N GLU A 40 4.17 -8.55 10.52
CA GLU A 40 5.59 -8.72 10.83
C GLU A 40 6.50 -8.10 9.77
N LYS A 41 6.04 -8.11 8.52
CA LYS A 41 6.81 -7.55 7.40
C LYS A 41 6.57 -6.05 7.19
N GLY A 42 5.76 -5.43 8.03
CA GLY A 42 5.52 -3.99 7.98
C GLY A 42 4.36 -3.54 7.10
N TYR A 43 3.59 -4.47 6.55
CA TYR A 43 2.39 -4.14 5.76
C TYR A 43 1.20 -3.87 6.68
N LEU A 44 0.27 -3.06 6.20
CA LEU A 44 -0.99 -2.85 6.92
C LEU A 44 -2.05 -3.83 6.43
N ARG A 45 -2.82 -4.36 7.36
CA ARG A 45 -3.89 -5.31 7.05
C ARG A 45 -5.15 -5.00 7.85
N VAL A 46 -6.27 -5.50 7.35
CA VAL A 46 -7.56 -5.46 8.05
C VAL A 46 -8.20 -6.83 8.03
N ASP A 47 -9.08 -7.08 8.98
CA ASP A 47 -9.89 -8.28 9.01
C ASP A 47 -11.28 -7.94 8.49
N LEU A 48 -11.73 -8.70 7.49
CA LEU A 48 -13.06 -8.55 6.94
C LEU A 48 -13.87 -9.82 7.19
N PHE A 49 -15.17 -9.64 7.42
CA PHE A 49 -16.09 -10.74 7.69
C PHE A 49 -17.07 -10.84 6.55
N ASP A 50 -17.23 -12.03 5.98
CA ASP A 50 -18.22 -12.27 4.94
C ASP A 50 -19.62 -12.41 5.55
N GLU A 51 -20.62 -12.64 4.70
CA GLU A 51 -22.02 -12.77 5.16
C GLU A 51 -22.22 -13.94 6.11
N SER A 52 -21.39 -14.96 6.02
CA SER A 52 -21.46 -16.12 6.92
C SER A 52 -20.74 -15.86 8.25
N GLY A 53 -20.08 -14.70 8.40
CA GLY A 53 -19.33 -14.36 9.59
C GLY A 53 -17.89 -14.88 9.58
N LYS A 54 -17.45 -15.42 8.46
CA LYS A 54 -16.07 -15.91 8.34
C LYS A 54 -15.09 -14.76 8.19
N ARG A 55 -14.05 -14.77 9.03
CA ARG A 55 -13.01 -13.75 9.02
C ARG A 55 -11.92 -14.09 8.02
N LYS A 56 -11.44 -13.08 7.32
CA LYS A 56 -10.29 -13.20 6.44
C LYS A 56 -9.42 -11.94 6.55
N HIS A 57 -8.11 -12.14 6.60
CA HIS A 57 -7.16 -11.03 6.61
C HIS A 57 -6.94 -10.52 5.19
N HIS A 58 -6.91 -9.20 5.04
CA HIS A 58 -6.63 -8.57 3.75
C HIS A 58 -5.56 -7.49 3.92
N LYS A 59 -4.58 -7.47 3.04
CA LYS A 59 -3.59 -6.41 3.02
C LYS A 59 -4.18 -5.19 2.33
N VAL A 60 -4.06 -4.04 2.98
CA VAL A 60 -4.70 -2.80 2.52
C VAL A 60 -4.21 -2.39 1.13
N HIS A 61 -2.89 -2.48 0.88
CA HIS A 61 -2.36 -2.10 -0.44
C HIS A 61 -2.96 -2.93 -1.58
N ARG A 62 -3.26 -4.19 -1.34
CA ARG A 62 -3.89 -5.02 -2.35
C ARG A 62 -5.35 -4.63 -2.56
N LEU A 63 -6.07 -4.30 -1.50
CA LEU A 63 -7.45 -3.82 -1.62
C LEU A 63 -7.52 -2.55 -2.46
N VAL A 64 -6.61 -1.61 -2.23
CA VAL A 64 -6.54 -0.37 -3.00
C VAL A 64 -6.22 -0.66 -4.47
N ALA A 65 -5.21 -1.48 -4.72
CA ALA A 65 -4.79 -1.77 -6.09
C ALA A 65 -5.87 -2.47 -6.88
N VAL A 66 -6.54 -3.46 -6.29
CA VAL A 66 -7.63 -4.19 -6.97
C VAL A 66 -8.79 -3.25 -7.31
N ALA A 67 -9.12 -2.33 -6.39
CA ALA A 67 -10.27 -1.45 -6.58
C ALA A 67 -10.02 -0.29 -7.55
N PHE A 68 -8.81 0.26 -7.58
CA PHE A 68 -8.54 1.53 -8.23
C PHE A 68 -7.53 1.49 -9.36
N ILE A 69 -6.63 0.51 -9.39
CA ILE A 69 -5.52 0.51 -10.34
C ILE A 69 -5.72 -0.60 -11.37
N PRO A 70 -5.93 -0.27 -12.65
CA PRO A 70 -6.07 -1.29 -13.69
C PRO A 70 -4.83 -2.19 -13.75
N ASN A 71 -5.06 -3.48 -14.01
CA ASN A 71 -4.00 -4.48 -14.12
C ASN A 71 -4.19 -5.30 -15.39
N PRO A 72 -4.07 -4.69 -16.59
CA PRO A 72 -4.36 -5.39 -17.84
C PRO A 72 -3.38 -6.53 -18.14
N GLU A 73 -2.17 -6.47 -17.60
CA GLU A 73 -1.16 -7.50 -17.79
C GLU A 73 -1.22 -8.58 -16.71
N ASN A 74 -2.18 -8.46 -15.79
CA ASN A 74 -2.40 -9.41 -14.71
C ASN A 74 -1.12 -9.65 -13.88
N LYS A 75 -0.44 -8.58 -13.52
CA LYS A 75 0.78 -8.65 -12.71
C LYS A 75 0.43 -9.05 -11.28
N PRO A 76 1.24 -9.91 -10.65
CA PRO A 76 0.84 -10.54 -9.38
C PRO A 76 1.08 -9.71 -8.13
N GLN A 77 1.96 -8.72 -8.17
CA GLN A 77 2.36 -7.99 -6.97
C GLN A 77 2.06 -6.51 -7.03
N VAL A 78 1.93 -5.90 -5.85
CA VAL A 78 1.72 -4.46 -5.70
C VAL A 78 2.94 -3.87 -5.02
N ASN A 79 3.56 -2.88 -5.67
CA ASN A 79 4.74 -2.20 -5.16
C ASN A 79 4.39 -0.84 -4.59
N HIS A 80 5.01 -0.48 -3.47
CA HIS A 80 4.95 0.87 -2.91
C HIS A 80 6.08 1.68 -3.54
N LYS A 81 5.74 2.65 -4.38
CA LYS A 81 6.73 3.40 -5.16
C LYS A 81 7.80 4.07 -4.30
N ASP A 82 7.41 4.59 -3.14
CA ASP A 82 8.32 5.23 -2.21
C ASP A 82 8.99 4.27 -1.22
N GLY A 83 8.69 2.97 -1.32
CA GLY A 83 9.20 1.96 -0.40
C GLY A 83 8.50 1.95 0.98
N ASN A 84 7.58 2.85 1.23
CA ASN A 84 6.86 2.92 2.50
C ASN A 84 5.61 2.03 2.47
N LYS A 85 5.68 0.89 3.11
CA LYS A 85 4.61 -0.12 3.13
C LYS A 85 3.32 0.36 3.80
N LYS A 86 3.37 1.47 4.51
CA LYS A 86 2.20 2.07 5.16
C LYS A 86 1.53 3.14 4.33
N ASN A 87 2.17 3.58 3.24
CA ASN A 87 1.61 4.58 2.34
C ASN A 87 0.80 3.90 1.23
N ASN A 88 -0.46 3.64 1.50
CA ASN A 88 -1.35 2.89 0.62
C ASN A 88 -2.26 3.78 -0.22
N SER A 89 -1.84 5.02 -0.48
CA SER A 89 -2.52 5.89 -1.44
C SER A 89 -2.38 5.36 -2.86
N ILE A 90 -3.41 5.54 -3.67
CA ILE A 90 -3.40 5.09 -5.08
C ILE A 90 -2.24 5.68 -5.87
N THR A 91 -1.78 6.87 -5.51
CA THR A 91 -0.66 7.53 -6.20
C THR A 91 0.68 6.87 -5.91
N ASN A 92 0.74 6.06 -4.87
CA ASN A 92 1.98 5.40 -4.43
C ASN A 92 2.04 3.93 -4.80
N LEU A 93 1.00 3.36 -5.35
CA LEU A 93 0.92 1.92 -5.62
C LEU A 93 0.98 1.64 -7.11
N GLU A 94 1.59 0.50 -7.46
CA GLU A 94 1.63 0.02 -8.84
C GLU A 94 1.66 -1.50 -8.87
N TRP A 95 1.07 -2.07 -9.91
CA TRP A 95 1.17 -3.51 -10.15
C TRP A 95 2.52 -3.82 -10.79
N VAL A 96 3.19 -4.84 -10.29
CA VAL A 96 4.51 -5.23 -10.79
C VAL A 96 4.62 -6.75 -10.88
N THR A 97 5.57 -7.22 -11.68
CA THR A 97 5.97 -8.63 -11.65
C THR A 97 6.94 -8.85 -10.49
N ASP A 98 7.22 -10.11 -10.18
CA ASP A 98 8.20 -10.45 -9.16
C ASP A 98 9.56 -9.86 -9.49
N GLU A 99 9.96 -9.92 -10.75
CA GLU A 99 11.23 -9.38 -11.21
C GLU A 99 11.29 -7.85 -11.08
N GLU A 100 10.23 -7.17 -11.51
CA GLU A 100 10.15 -5.71 -11.40
C GLU A 100 10.21 -5.27 -9.93
N ASN A 101 9.53 -5.98 -9.05
CA ASN A 101 9.52 -5.67 -7.62
C ASN A 101 10.90 -5.86 -7.01
N LYS A 102 11.59 -6.92 -7.39
CA LYS A 102 12.96 -7.16 -6.93
C LYS A 102 13.91 -6.06 -7.40
N GLU A 103 13.83 -5.68 -8.67
CA GLU A 103 14.65 -4.60 -9.23
C GLU A 103 14.42 -3.30 -8.48
N HIS A 104 13.17 -2.96 -8.20
CA HIS A 104 12.84 -1.75 -7.45
C HIS A 104 13.45 -1.80 -6.04
N PHE A 105 13.34 -2.93 -5.36
CA PHE A 105 13.91 -3.11 -4.03
C PHE A 105 15.45 -2.96 -4.07
N ASP A 106 16.09 -3.61 -5.01
CA ASP A 106 17.55 -3.55 -5.17
C ASP A 106 18.01 -2.11 -5.42
N THR A 107 17.31 -1.39 -6.29
CA THR A 107 17.59 0.00 -6.59
C THR A 107 17.44 0.88 -5.34
N LEU A 108 16.39 0.71 -4.58
CA LEU A 108 16.18 1.47 -3.34
C LEU A 108 17.27 1.17 -2.32
N THR A 109 17.69 -0.10 -2.22
CA THR A 109 18.72 -0.52 -1.30
C THR A 109 20.08 0.10 -1.68
N GLU A 110 20.43 0.05 -2.95
CA GLU A 110 21.67 0.68 -3.45
C GLU A 110 21.66 2.18 -3.20
N TYR A 111 20.54 2.83 -3.49
CA TYR A 111 20.40 4.27 -3.28
C TYR A 111 20.52 4.62 -1.80
N ALA A 112 19.87 3.86 -0.94
CA ALA A 112 19.94 4.08 0.50
C ALA A 112 21.36 3.90 1.02
N ASN A 113 22.08 2.87 0.55
CA ASN A 113 23.45 2.63 0.94
C ASN A 113 24.38 3.76 0.50
N LEU A 114 24.20 4.25 -0.72
CA LEU A 114 24.97 5.38 -1.23
C LEU A 114 24.75 6.63 -0.39
N LEU A 115 23.50 6.93 -0.07
CA LEU A 115 23.16 8.09 0.75
C LEU A 115 23.67 7.94 2.17
N TYR A 116 23.65 6.74 2.70
CA TYR A 116 24.16 6.45 4.04
C TYR A 116 25.67 6.72 4.10
N ASP A 117 26.41 6.25 3.12
CA ASP A 117 27.84 6.53 3.01
C ASP A 117 28.12 8.02 2.97
N THR A 118 27.39 8.73 2.12
CA THR A 118 27.48 10.17 1.97
C THR A 118 27.14 10.87 3.29
N TYR A 119 26.12 10.40 3.95
CA TYR A 119 25.70 10.92 5.25
C TYR A 119 26.80 10.77 6.29
N CYS A 120 27.41 9.59 6.37
CA CYS A 120 28.50 9.32 7.32
C CYS A 120 29.72 10.22 7.05
N LYS A 121 29.85 10.71 5.83
CA LYS A 121 30.89 11.66 5.47
C LYS A 121 30.48 13.11 5.70
N GLY A 122 29.32 13.35 6.29
CA GLY A 122 28.82 14.69 6.56
C GLY A 122 28.11 15.34 5.40
N MET A 123 27.73 14.57 4.40
CA MET A 123 27.11 15.09 3.17
C MET A 123 25.60 14.86 3.13
N LYS A 124 25.00 14.75 4.27
CA LYS A 124 23.56 14.54 4.43
C LYS A 124 22.70 15.51 3.61
N ALA A 125 23.24 16.67 3.36
CA ALA A 125 22.51 17.73 2.72
C ALA A 125 22.47 17.66 1.21
N LEU A 126 22.69 16.53 0.61
CA LEU A 126 22.54 16.39 -0.84
C LEU A 126 21.12 16.63 -1.32
N GLY A 127 20.23 16.99 -0.38
CA GLY A 127 18.85 17.30 -0.72
C GLY A 127 17.99 16.07 -0.94
N PHE A 128 18.53 14.91 -0.65
CA PHE A 128 17.77 13.67 -0.75
C PHE A 128 17.22 13.28 0.60
N GLU A 129 15.96 12.99 0.60
CA GLU A 129 15.36 12.32 1.71
C GLU A 129 15.12 10.88 1.28
N VAL A 130 15.65 9.95 2.04
CA VAL A 130 15.44 8.55 1.76
C VAL A 130 14.34 8.08 2.69
N ASP A 131 13.12 8.37 2.30
CA ASP A 131 11.93 7.94 3.00
C ASP A 131 11.55 6.54 2.52
N ILE A 132 12.43 5.63 2.78
CA ILE A 132 12.20 4.27 2.36
C ILE A 132 12.21 3.33 3.54
#